data_44453ec89c0a49592010fac75502d639
#
_entry.id   44453ec89c0a49592010fac75502d639
#
_cell.length_a   1.000
_cell.length_b   1.000
_cell.length_c   1.000
_cell.angle_alpha   90.00
_cell.angle_beta   90.00
_cell.angle_gamma   90.00
#
_symmetry.space_group_name_H-M   'P 1'
#
loop_
_entity.id
_entity.type
_entity.pdbx_description
1 polymer ?
#
loop_
_entity_poly.entity_id
_entity_poly.type
_entity_poly.pdbx_seq_one_letter_code
_entity_poly.pdbx_strand_id
1 'polypeptide(L)'
;MQQLTIEQQNIRAKIYQKFAHNYPMMITMALSTIILAIAEYAIWQDINFLLRVLSCLISSSFLTAFYFLFTRISRRVSKDILENMIIFKSTRKPSTRILLKDDETFSKIKKHRIISKLKNEGCWELDMKIMNSNNKPYINAINNATSHILEVTRHDGILFERNCNYGFARNLFGGLFVDTLISVVIMIVLLCISNVYWQWYIYILIVEIIALLLIAFMAYREGVDYAIRLYDVYLEY
;
A
#
# COMPACT_ATOMS: atom_id res chain seq x y z
N MET A 1 -15.59 -2.77 -28.09
CA MET A 1 -15.11 -2.22 -26.80
C MET A 1 -15.22 -0.69 -26.81
N GLN A 2 -16.04 -0.09 -25.95
CA GLN A 2 -16.03 1.36 -25.81
C GLN A 2 -14.76 1.77 -25.04
N GLN A 3 -13.84 2.42 -25.73
CA GLN A 3 -12.68 3.02 -25.06
C GLN A 3 -13.16 4.19 -24.18
N LEU A 4 -12.65 4.26 -22.94
CA LEU A 4 -12.88 5.43 -22.07
C LEU A 4 -12.38 6.69 -22.78
N THR A 5 -13.19 7.74 -22.79
CA THR A 5 -12.74 9.04 -23.27
C THR A 5 -11.56 9.54 -22.39
N ILE A 6 -10.73 10.42 -22.95
CA ILE A 6 -9.61 11.04 -22.22
C ILE A 6 -10.10 11.71 -20.93
N GLU A 7 -11.28 12.32 -20.97
CA GLU A 7 -11.90 12.95 -19.81
C GLU A 7 -12.25 11.92 -18.72
N GLN A 8 -12.84 10.79 -19.08
CA GLN A 8 -13.15 9.70 -18.13
C GLN A 8 -11.88 9.09 -17.52
N GLN A 9 -10.82 8.97 -18.30
CA GLN A 9 -9.52 8.51 -17.79
C GLN A 9 -8.93 9.50 -16.77
N ASN A 10 -9.01 10.81 -17.05
CA ASN A 10 -8.54 11.87 -16.14
C ASN A 10 -9.36 11.91 -14.84
N ILE A 11 -10.68 11.72 -14.93
CA ILE A 11 -11.55 11.65 -13.74
C ILE A 11 -11.16 10.45 -12.89
N ARG A 12 -10.99 9.26 -13.47
CA ARG A 12 -10.55 8.06 -12.72
C ARG A 12 -9.17 8.25 -12.09
N ALA A 13 -8.22 8.85 -12.80
CA ALA A 13 -6.90 9.13 -12.24
C ALA A 13 -6.98 10.07 -11.01
N LYS A 14 -7.81 11.12 -11.08
CA LYS A 14 -8.05 12.03 -9.94
C LYS A 14 -8.72 11.31 -8.76
N ILE A 15 -9.73 10.47 -9.02
CA ILE A 15 -10.38 9.67 -7.99
C ILE A 15 -9.38 8.73 -7.33
N TYR A 16 -8.60 7.98 -8.11
CA TYR A 16 -7.57 7.09 -7.59
C TYR A 16 -6.54 7.84 -6.73
N GLN A 17 -6.06 8.98 -7.21
CA GLN A 17 -5.12 9.81 -6.44
C GLN A 17 -5.73 10.27 -5.11
N LYS A 18 -7.00 10.67 -5.11
CA LYS A 18 -7.69 11.11 -3.90
C LYS A 18 -7.88 9.98 -2.89
N PHE A 19 -8.46 8.85 -3.32
CA PHE A 19 -8.82 7.76 -2.42
C PHE A 19 -7.63 6.88 -2.05
N ALA A 20 -6.82 6.46 -3.03
CA ALA A 20 -5.72 5.53 -2.78
C ALA A 20 -4.45 6.20 -2.24
N HIS A 21 -4.28 7.52 -2.44
CA HIS A 21 -3.07 8.21 -2.02
C HIS A 21 -3.32 9.29 -0.97
N ASN A 22 -4.22 10.25 -1.24
CA ASN A 22 -4.33 11.42 -0.38
C ASN A 22 -4.98 11.08 0.96
N TYR A 23 -6.08 10.32 0.97
CA TYR A 23 -6.78 10.00 2.21
C TYR A 23 -5.93 9.20 3.21
N PRO A 24 -5.27 8.07 2.84
CA PRO A 24 -4.41 7.36 3.78
C PRO A 24 -3.28 8.25 4.31
N MET A 25 -2.70 9.11 3.46
CA MET A 25 -1.66 10.04 3.91
C MET A 25 -2.19 11.10 4.88
N MET A 26 -3.40 11.62 4.66
CA MET A 26 -4.02 12.57 5.61
C MET A 26 -4.29 11.92 6.97
N ILE A 27 -4.75 10.67 6.99
CA ILE A 27 -5.01 9.93 8.23
C ILE A 27 -3.71 9.73 9.02
N THR A 28 -2.67 9.25 8.36
CA THR A 28 -1.38 8.99 9.02
C THR A 28 -0.70 10.29 9.44
N MET A 29 -0.75 11.35 8.63
CA MET A 29 -0.23 12.67 9.02
C MET A 29 -0.96 13.27 10.23
N ALA A 30 -2.27 13.09 10.32
CA ALA A 30 -3.02 13.50 11.51
C ALA A 30 -2.53 12.74 12.76
N LEU A 31 -2.27 11.44 12.63
CA LEU A 31 -1.72 10.62 13.69
C LEU A 31 -0.31 11.09 14.08
N SER A 32 0.60 11.28 13.10
CA SER A 32 1.95 11.84 13.35
C SER A 32 1.88 13.18 14.10
N THR A 33 0.94 14.05 13.73
CA THR A 33 0.78 15.36 14.37
C THR A 33 0.39 15.19 15.85
N ILE A 34 -0.51 14.27 16.18
CA ILE A 34 -0.90 13.98 17.55
C ILE A 34 0.30 13.43 18.34
N ILE A 35 1.05 12.49 17.77
CA ILE A 35 2.23 11.87 18.40
C ILE A 35 3.29 12.93 18.70
N LEU A 36 3.57 13.84 17.75
CA LEU A 36 4.50 14.94 17.94
C LEU A 36 4.02 15.96 18.97
N ALA A 37 2.72 16.28 19.00
CA ALA A 37 2.15 17.19 20.01
C ALA A 37 2.28 16.63 21.44
N ILE A 38 2.11 15.30 21.61
CA ILE A 38 2.35 14.63 22.88
C ILE A 38 3.83 14.72 23.27
N ALA A 39 4.76 14.55 22.30
CA ALA A 39 6.19 14.68 22.54
C ALA A 39 6.57 16.11 22.94
N GLU A 40 6.06 17.11 22.23
CA GLU A 40 6.25 18.53 22.58
C GLU A 40 5.76 18.80 23.98
N TYR A 41 4.56 18.38 24.33
CA TYR A 41 4.02 18.55 25.67
C TYR A 41 4.93 17.91 26.73
N ALA A 42 5.45 16.71 26.49
CA ALA A 42 6.33 15.98 27.41
C ALA A 42 7.68 16.68 27.62
N ILE A 43 8.25 17.30 26.59
CA ILE A 43 9.57 17.93 26.65
C ILE A 43 9.50 19.35 27.21
N TRP A 44 8.37 20.07 26.98
CA TRP A 44 8.31 21.52 27.14
C TRP A 44 7.47 21.98 28.33
N GLN A 45 7.19 21.13 29.31
CA GLN A 45 6.41 21.51 30.49
C GLN A 45 6.95 22.74 31.24
N ASP A 46 8.29 22.94 31.19
CA ASP A 46 8.99 23.97 31.97
C ASP A 46 9.34 25.25 31.20
N ILE A 47 8.84 25.41 29.95
CA ILE A 47 9.27 26.50 29.08
C ILE A 47 8.24 27.63 28.94
N ASN A 48 8.75 28.89 28.83
CA ASN A 48 7.98 30.10 28.68
C ASN A 48 7.01 30.06 27.47
N PHE A 49 5.81 30.64 27.65
CA PHE A 49 4.75 30.69 26.64
C PHE A 49 5.20 31.14 25.24
N LEU A 50 6.09 32.16 25.17
CA LEU A 50 6.60 32.69 23.91
C LEU A 50 7.41 31.66 23.12
N LEU A 51 8.24 30.87 23.79
CA LEU A 51 9.00 29.77 23.17
C LEU A 51 8.09 28.64 22.70
N ARG A 52 6.97 28.38 23.40
CA ARG A 52 5.96 27.40 22.95
C ARG A 52 5.31 27.83 21.65
N VAL A 53 4.91 29.10 21.52
CA VAL A 53 4.32 29.63 20.28
C VAL A 53 5.31 29.56 19.13
N LEU A 54 6.59 29.88 19.37
CA LEU A 54 7.63 29.82 18.35
C LEU A 54 7.88 28.36 17.91
N SER A 55 7.90 27.41 18.83
CA SER A 55 8.05 25.99 18.51
C SER A 55 6.88 25.47 17.66
N CYS A 56 5.63 25.83 18.02
CA CYS A 56 4.45 25.45 17.21
C CYS A 56 4.51 25.99 15.78
N LEU A 57 5.00 27.22 15.57
CA LEU A 57 5.17 27.80 14.24
C LEU A 57 6.26 27.08 13.41
N ILE A 58 7.38 26.75 14.05
CA ILE A 58 8.46 25.99 13.43
C ILE A 58 7.96 24.56 13.10
N SER A 59 7.27 23.91 14.02
CA SER A 59 6.70 22.58 13.84
C SER A 59 5.69 22.53 12.70
N SER A 60 4.82 23.54 12.55
CA SER A 60 3.84 23.59 11.47
C SER A 60 4.49 23.76 10.10
N SER A 61 5.53 24.60 9.99
CA SER A 61 6.31 24.77 8.75
C SER A 61 7.08 23.48 8.41
N PHE A 62 7.67 22.85 9.40
CA PHE A 62 8.35 21.57 9.27
C PHE A 62 7.39 20.46 8.83
N LEU A 63 6.20 20.38 9.43
CA LEU A 63 5.17 19.40 9.04
C LEU A 63 4.74 19.55 7.59
N THR A 64 4.64 20.78 7.08
CA THR A 64 4.30 21.01 5.66
C THR A 64 5.40 20.49 4.73
N ALA A 65 6.67 20.80 5.01
CA ALA A 65 7.80 20.27 4.25
C ALA A 65 7.93 18.74 4.41
N PHE A 66 7.71 18.25 5.63
CA PHE A 66 7.72 16.83 5.96
C PHE A 66 6.60 16.06 5.25
N TYR A 67 5.43 16.65 5.01
CA TYR A 67 4.34 16.02 4.27
C TYR A 67 4.78 15.46 2.92
N PHE A 68 5.53 16.24 2.14
CA PHE A 68 5.99 15.79 0.83
C PHE A 68 7.00 14.63 0.94
N LEU A 69 7.93 14.73 1.88
CA LEU A 69 8.91 13.69 2.13
C LEU A 69 8.24 12.41 2.68
N PHE A 70 7.37 12.57 3.67
CA PHE A 70 6.59 11.51 4.30
C PHE A 70 5.77 10.73 3.26
N THR A 71 5.06 11.42 2.38
CA THR A 71 4.26 10.80 1.32
C THR A 71 5.12 9.94 0.39
N ARG A 72 6.32 10.42 0.03
CA ARG A 72 7.24 9.66 -0.84
C ARG A 72 7.82 8.45 -0.14
N ILE A 73 8.26 8.61 1.11
CA ILE A 73 8.82 7.52 1.92
C ILE A 73 7.76 6.46 2.16
N SER A 74 6.56 6.84 2.62
CA SER A 74 5.47 5.92 2.92
C SER A 74 5.06 5.07 1.71
N ARG A 75 5.01 5.66 0.51
CA ARG A 75 4.76 4.91 -0.73
C ARG A 75 5.85 3.91 -1.05
N ARG A 76 7.10 4.28 -0.85
CA ARG A 76 8.24 3.38 -1.09
C ARG A 76 8.29 2.25 -0.08
N VAL A 77 8.11 2.58 1.18
CA VAL A 77 8.03 1.62 2.29
C VAL A 77 6.90 0.62 2.08
N SER A 78 5.70 1.09 1.71
CA SER A 78 4.56 0.20 1.47
C SER A 78 4.83 -0.78 0.32
N LYS A 79 5.50 -0.35 -0.74
CA LYS A 79 5.87 -1.22 -1.85
C LYS A 79 6.97 -2.21 -1.45
N ASP A 80 8.03 -1.73 -0.80
CA ASP A 80 9.20 -2.55 -0.52
C ASP A 80 8.97 -3.51 0.65
N ILE A 81 8.32 -3.07 1.72
CA ILE A 81 8.09 -3.88 2.91
C ILE A 81 6.82 -4.71 2.78
N LEU A 82 5.67 -4.09 2.49
CA LEU A 82 4.41 -4.79 2.46
C LEU A 82 4.33 -5.77 1.27
N GLU A 83 4.57 -5.28 0.05
CA GLU A 83 4.42 -6.12 -1.14
C GLU A 83 5.55 -7.15 -1.26
N ASN A 84 6.82 -6.76 -1.03
CA ASN A 84 7.94 -7.64 -1.30
C ASN A 84 8.31 -8.56 -0.15
N MET A 85 8.22 -8.09 1.11
CA MET A 85 8.70 -8.84 2.27
C MET A 85 7.58 -9.55 3.03
N ILE A 86 6.47 -8.87 3.31
CA ILE A 86 5.44 -9.39 4.23
C ILE A 86 4.41 -10.23 3.49
N ILE A 87 3.78 -9.66 2.45
CA ILE A 87 2.60 -10.27 1.84
C ILE A 87 2.97 -11.31 0.78
N PHE A 88 3.92 -11.01 -0.09
CA PHE A 88 4.14 -11.79 -1.31
C PHE A 88 5.49 -12.52 -1.36
N LYS A 89 6.29 -12.46 -0.30
CA LYS A 89 7.57 -13.21 -0.10
C LYS A 89 8.48 -13.33 -1.34
N SER A 90 8.38 -12.45 -2.27
CA SER A 90 9.27 -12.23 -3.41
C SER A 90 8.53 -11.46 -4.50
N THR A 91 8.85 -10.22 -4.76
CA THR A 91 8.64 -9.42 -6.00
C THR A 91 7.35 -9.66 -6.81
N ARG A 92 6.34 -10.35 -6.28
CA ARG A 92 5.17 -10.83 -7.02
C ARG A 92 3.90 -10.13 -6.55
N LYS A 93 3.34 -9.34 -7.45
CA LYS A 93 2.00 -8.76 -7.25
C LYS A 93 0.96 -9.88 -7.06
N PRO A 94 -0.14 -9.65 -6.33
CA PRO A 94 -1.22 -10.63 -6.16
C PRO A 94 -1.71 -11.21 -7.49
N SER A 95 -1.88 -10.35 -8.48
CA SER A 95 -2.29 -10.73 -9.83
C SER A 95 -1.32 -11.72 -10.51
N THR A 96 -0.01 -11.55 -10.33
CA THR A 96 0.97 -12.49 -10.88
C THR A 96 0.98 -13.82 -10.12
N ARG A 97 0.84 -13.76 -8.79
CA ARG A 97 0.90 -14.94 -7.92
C ARG A 97 -0.22 -15.93 -8.21
N ILE A 98 -1.45 -15.45 -8.36
CA ILE A 98 -2.64 -16.31 -8.56
C ILE A 98 -2.51 -17.22 -9.79
N LEU A 99 -1.77 -16.82 -10.82
CA LEU A 99 -1.54 -17.65 -12.00
C LEU A 99 -0.41 -18.68 -11.83
N LEU A 100 0.37 -18.62 -10.75
CA LEU A 100 1.42 -19.61 -10.51
C LEU A 100 0.80 -20.98 -10.21
N LYS A 101 1.57 -22.03 -10.55
CA LYS A 101 1.14 -23.43 -10.38
C LYS A 101 0.81 -23.75 -8.92
N ASP A 102 1.63 -23.24 -8.01
CA ASP A 102 1.57 -23.55 -6.58
C ASP A 102 0.54 -22.72 -5.80
N ASP A 103 -0.11 -21.76 -6.46
CA ASP A 103 -1.16 -20.96 -5.84
C ASP A 103 -2.52 -21.67 -5.99
N GLU A 104 -3.24 -21.87 -4.90
CA GLU A 104 -4.52 -22.60 -4.86
C GLU A 104 -5.75 -21.68 -4.95
N THR A 105 -5.56 -20.37 -5.09
CA THR A 105 -6.67 -19.40 -5.15
C THR A 105 -7.63 -19.72 -6.31
N PHE A 106 -7.09 -20.13 -7.45
CA PHE A 106 -7.89 -20.60 -8.58
C PHE A 106 -7.75 -22.09 -8.82
N SER A 107 -8.88 -22.72 -9.18
CA SER A 107 -8.86 -24.10 -9.65
C SER A 107 -7.99 -24.26 -10.91
N LYS A 108 -7.43 -25.43 -11.12
CA LYS A 108 -6.65 -25.75 -12.34
C LYS A 108 -7.43 -25.46 -13.62
N ILE A 109 -8.75 -25.75 -13.62
CA ILE A 109 -9.64 -25.50 -14.75
C ILE A 109 -9.70 -23.99 -15.06
N LYS A 110 -9.89 -23.14 -14.03
CA LYS A 110 -9.95 -21.69 -14.22
C LYS A 110 -8.63 -21.12 -14.73
N LYS A 111 -7.50 -21.55 -14.16
CA LYS A 111 -6.16 -21.17 -14.65
C LYS A 111 -5.97 -21.56 -16.12
N HIS A 112 -6.39 -22.77 -16.49
CA HIS A 112 -6.30 -23.23 -17.88
C HIS A 112 -7.13 -22.36 -18.82
N ARG A 113 -8.36 -21.99 -18.43
CA ARG A 113 -9.23 -21.09 -19.23
C ARG A 113 -8.58 -19.72 -19.44
N ILE A 114 -8.00 -19.13 -18.40
CA ILE A 114 -7.30 -17.83 -18.48
C ILE A 114 -6.11 -17.93 -19.44
N ILE A 115 -5.27 -18.96 -19.29
CA ILE A 115 -4.08 -19.13 -20.10
C ILE A 115 -4.45 -19.45 -21.57
N SER A 116 -5.48 -20.24 -21.82
CA SER A 116 -5.94 -20.53 -23.18
C SER A 116 -6.44 -19.26 -23.87
N LYS A 117 -7.19 -18.41 -23.15
CA LYS A 117 -7.64 -17.13 -23.69
C LYS A 117 -6.46 -16.19 -24.00
N LEU A 118 -5.50 -16.06 -23.08
CA LEU A 118 -4.27 -15.29 -23.30
C LEU A 118 -3.46 -15.76 -24.51
N LYS A 119 -3.35 -17.07 -24.71
CA LYS A 119 -2.69 -17.64 -25.89
C LYS A 119 -3.39 -17.25 -27.17
N ASN A 120 -4.70 -17.30 -27.18
CA ASN A 120 -5.51 -16.92 -28.35
C ASN A 120 -5.40 -15.40 -28.67
N GLU A 121 -5.14 -14.58 -27.67
CA GLU A 121 -4.95 -13.13 -27.81
C GLU A 121 -3.48 -12.74 -28.08
N GLY A 122 -2.60 -13.70 -28.27
CA GLY A 122 -1.21 -13.46 -28.66
C GLY A 122 -0.17 -13.47 -27.55
N CYS A 123 -0.55 -13.84 -26.32
CA CYS A 123 0.37 -14.00 -25.18
C CYS A 123 0.92 -15.44 -25.12
N TRP A 124 1.74 -15.83 -26.06
CA TRP A 124 2.07 -17.23 -26.41
C TRP A 124 3.13 -17.89 -25.52
N GLU A 125 3.88 -17.14 -24.74
CA GLU A 125 4.98 -17.65 -23.93
C GLU A 125 4.54 -18.41 -22.67
N LEU A 126 3.23 -18.43 -22.39
CA LEU A 126 2.65 -19.08 -21.23
C LEU A 126 2.36 -20.54 -21.54
N ASP A 127 3.31 -21.43 -21.23
CA ASP A 127 3.05 -22.88 -21.26
C ASP A 127 2.82 -23.43 -19.85
N MET A 128 1.70 -24.17 -19.67
CA MET A 128 1.35 -24.81 -18.41
C MET A 128 2.40 -25.85 -17.95
N LYS A 129 3.20 -26.39 -18.89
CA LYS A 129 4.24 -27.38 -18.56
C LYS A 129 5.49 -26.75 -17.96
N ILE A 130 5.74 -25.45 -18.20
CA ILE A 130 6.95 -24.74 -17.76
C ILE A 130 6.71 -23.96 -16.47
N MET A 131 5.54 -24.10 -15.84
CA MET A 131 5.13 -23.38 -14.63
C MET A 131 5.95 -23.78 -13.40
N ASN A 132 7.22 -23.49 -13.37
CA ASN A 132 8.01 -23.61 -12.15
C ASN A 132 8.15 -22.24 -11.49
N SER A 133 7.76 -22.13 -10.21
CA SER A 133 7.68 -20.86 -9.46
C SER A 133 8.98 -20.06 -9.41
N ASN A 134 10.12 -20.70 -9.71
CA ASN A 134 11.46 -20.13 -9.66
C ASN A 134 12.04 -19.74 -11.03
N ASN A 135 11.29 -19.90 -12.12
CA ASN A 135 11.80 -19.58 -13.46
C ASN A 135 11.51 -18.11 -13.80
N LYS A 136 12.56 -17.26 -13.82
CA LYS A 136 12.46 -15.83 -14.16
C LYS A 136 11.76 -15.53 -15.49
N PRO A 137 12.04 -16.26 -16.61
CA PRO A 137 11.34 -16.02 -17.87
C PRO A 137 9.83 -16.20 -17.75
N TYR A 138 9.38 -17.22 -17.03
CA TYR A 138 7.96 -17.47 -16.82
C TYR A 138 7.27 -16.36 -16.01
N ILE A 139 7.91 -15.87 -14.97
CA ILE A 139 7.40 -14.74 -14.18
C ILE A 139 7.25 -13.48 -15.05
N ASN A 140 8.22 -13.23 -15.94
CA ASN A 140 8.14 -12.10 -16.87
C ASN A 140 6.99 -12.29 -17.87
N ALA A 141 6.79 -13.49 -18.39
CA ALA A 141 5.66 -13.81 -19.27
C ALA A 141 4.30 -13.57 -18.56
N ILE A 142 4.16 -13.99 -17.30
CA ILE A 142 2.97 -13.71 -16.49
C ILE A 142 2.79 -12.19 -16.26
N ASN A 143 3.86 -11.46 -15.98
CA ASN A 143 3.79 -10.02 -15.78
C ASN A 143 3.31 -9.30 -17.06
N ASN A 144 3.82 -9.70 -18.21
CA ASN A 144 3.40 -9.17 -19.51
C ASN A 144 1.92 -9.51 -19.79
N ALA A 145 1.52 -10.75 -19.55
CA ALA A 145 0.14 -11.19 -19.67
C ALA A 145 -0.79 -10.44 -18.73
N THR A 146 -0.38 -10.22 -17.48
CA THR A 146 -1.14 -9.42 -16.51
C THR A 146 -1.28 -7.96 -16.95
N SER A 147 -0.25 -7.40 -17.57
CA SER A 147 -0.32 -6.04 -18.14
C SER A 147 -1.33 -5.95 -19.28
N HIS A 148 -1.37 -6.94 -20.16
CA HIS A 148 -2.38 -7.05 -21.21
C HIS A 148 -3.80 -7.17 -20.63
N ILE A 149 -4.00 -8.04 -19.63
CA ILE A 149 -5.29 -8.19 -18.94
C ILE A 149 -5.75 -6.85 -18.34
N LEU A 150 -4.84 -6.12 -17.67
CA LEU A 150 -5.13 -4.80 -17.09
C LEU A 150 -5.56 -3.78 -18.16
N GLU A 151 -5.00 -3.84 -19.35
CA GLU A 151 -5.37 -2.97 -20.46
C GLU A 151 -6.77 -3.32 -20.96
N VAL A 152 -7.05 -4.59 -21.19
CA VAL A 152 -8.37 -5.07 -21.66
C VAL A 152 -9.47 -4.75 -20.65
N THR A 153 -9.22 -4.94 -19.34
CA THR A 153 -10.20 -4.77 -18.27
C THR A 153 -10.27 -3.35 -17.70
N ARG A 154 -9.50 -2.42 -18.25
CA ARG A 154 -9.35 -1.05 -17.71
C ARG A 154 -10.67 -0.30 -17.57
N HIS A 155 -11.70 -0.70 -18.31
CA HIS A 155 -13.00 -0.04 -18.37
C HIS A 155 -13.95 -0.47 -17.25
N ASP A 156 -13.70 -1.59 -16.58
CA ASP A 156 -14.55 -2.11 -15.51
C ASP A 156 -14.55 -1.19 -14.29
N GLY A 157 -15.76 -0.84 -13.82
CA GLY A 157 -15.93 0.08 -12.68
C GLY A 157 -15.65 -0.58 -11.35
N ILE A 158 -16.05 -1.84 -11.19
CA ILE A 158 -15.86 -2.61 -9.95
C ILE A 158 -14.38 -2.92 -9.76
N LEU A 159 -13.70 -3.28 -10.85
CA LEU A 159 -12.26 -3.50 -10.81
C LEU A 159 -11.50 -2.23 -10.41
N PHE A 160 -11.93 -1.07 -10.91
CA PHE A 160 -11.36 0.20 -10.52
C PHE A 160 -11.54 0.50 -9.02
N GLU A 161 -12.73 0.24 -8.48
CA GLU A 161 -13.03 0.39 -7.06
C GLU A 161 -12.12 -0.52 -6.19
N ARG A 162 -11.99 -1.80 -6.55
CA ARG A 162 -11.10 -2.74 -5.86
C ARG A 162 -9.64 -2.29 -5.89
N ASN A 163 -9.19 -1.73 -7.00
CA ASN A 163 -7.85 -1.16 -7.12
C ASN A 163 -7.66 0.06 -6.19
N CYS A 164 -8.69 0.90 -6.03
CA CYS A 164 -8.67 2.02 -5.09
C CYS A 164 -8.56 1.53 -3.64
N ASN A 165 -9.34 0.52 -3.25
CA ASN A 165 -9.33 -0.06 -1.90
C ASN A 165 -7.98 -0.70 -1.57
N TYR A 166 -7.43 -1.49 -2.49
CA TYR A 166 -6.08 -2.04 -2.33
C TYR A 166 -5.03 -0.95 -2.19
N GLY A 167 -5.08 0.07 -3.06
CA GLY A 167 -4.18 1.22 -3.01
C GLY A 167 -4.27 2.00 -1.69
N PHE A 168 -5.50 2.17 -1.16
CA PHE A 168 -5.75 2.80 0.13
C PHE A 168 -5.09 2.02 1.27
N ALA A 169 -5.41 0.73 1.41
CA ALA A 169 -4.88 -0.11 2.49
C ALA A 169 -3.35 -0.20 2.44
N ARG A 170 -2.78 -0.36 1.25
CA ARG A 170 -1.33 -0.40 1.03
C ARG A 170 -0.64 0.89 1.48
N ASN A 171 -1.15 2.05 1.07
CA ASN A 171 -0.55 3.33 1.41
C ASN A 171 -0.76 3.70 2.88
N LEU A 172 -1.90 3.30 3.47
CA LEU A 172 -2.14 3.45 4.90
C LEU A 172 -1.13 2.65 5.74
N PHE A 173 -0.82 1.42 5.33
CA PHE A 173 0.24 0.64 5.95
C PHE A 173 1.59 1.36 5.91
N GLY A 174 1.96 1.90 4.74
CA GLY A 174 3.24 2.60 4.60
C GLY A 174 3.34 3.85 5.47
N GLY A 175 2.25 4.60 5.60
CA GLY A 175 2.18 5.75 6.50
C GLY A 175 2.32 5.36 7.97
N LEU A 176 1.51 4.39 8.44
CA LEU A 176 1.59 3.86 9.79
C LEU A 176 2.97 3.29 10.14
N PHE A 177 3.62 2.62 9.21
CA PHE A 177 4.98 2.11 9.44
C PHE A 177 5.97 3.25 9.70
N VAL A 178 5.86 4.36 8.97
CA VAL A 178 6.71 5.54 9.21
C VAL A 178 6.36 6.18 10.55
N ASP A 179 5.06 6.27 10.92
CA ASP A 179 4.63 6.78 12.22
C ASP A 179 5.21 5.95 13.38
N THR A 180 5.17 4.63 13.26
CA THR A 180 5.77 3.72 14.25
C THR A 180 7.27 3.96 14.42
N LEU A 181 8.00 4.19 13.31
CA LEU A 181 9.42 4.54 13.40
C LEU A 181 9.65 5.88 14.12
N ILE A 182 8.81 6.88 13.85
CA ILE A 182 8.86 8.18 14.55
C ILE A 182 8.59 7.99 16.04
N SER A 183 7.58 7.22 16.41
CA SER A 183 7.26 6.92 17.82
C SER A 183 8.40 6.22 18.53
N VAL A 184 9.11 5.29 17.88
CA VAL A 184 10.32 4.64 18.43
C VAL A 184 11.42 5.66 18.67
N VAL A 185 11.69 6.55 17.72
CA VAL A 185 12.73 7.58 17.86
C VAL A 185 12.40 8.53 19.01
N ILE A 186 11.16 8.97 19.13
CA ILE A 186 10.72 9.85 20.22
C ILE A 186 10.87 9.13 21.57
N MET A 187 10.45 7.88 21.67
CA MET A 187 10.61 7.09 22.88
C MET A 187 12.08 7.01 23.31
N ILE A 188 13.01 6.75 22.39
CA ILE A 188 14.44 6.70 22.67
C ILE A 188 14.94 8.06 23.17
N VAL A 189 14.54 9.16 22.54
CA VAL A 189 14.90 10.53 22.97
C VAL A 189 14.42 10.79 24.40
N LEU A 190 13.15 10.48 24.71
CA LEU A 190 12.59 10.65 26.05
C LEU A 190 13.29 9.81 27.10
N LEU A 191 13.70 8.58 26.75
CA LEU A 191 14.51 7.74 27.61
C LEU A 191 15.89 8.37 27.91
N CYS A 192 16.56 8.90 26.88
CA CYS A 192 17.88 9.53 27.01
C CYS A 192 17.86 10.76 27.91
N ILE A 193 16.78 11.54 27.91
CA ILE A 193 16.61 12.71 28.78
C ILE A 193 15.98 12.36 30.14
N SER A 194 15.83 11.07 30.46
CA SER A 194 15.21 10.56 31.68
C SER A 194 13.80 11.11 31.96
N ASN A 195 13.05 11.42 30.92
CA ASN A 195 11.70 11.94 31.02
C ASN A 195 10.69 10.81 31.30
N VAL A 196 9.80 11.00 32.27
CA VAL A 196 8.83 9.98 32.73
C VAL A 196 7.83 9.59 31.63
N TYR A 197 7.58 10.47 30.66
CA TYR A 197 6.58 10.26 29.62
C TYR A 197 6.96 9.18 28.57
N TRP A 198 8.19 8.63 28.57
CA TRP A 198 8.56 7.53 27.67
C TRP A 198 7.64 6.30 27.83
N GLN A 199 7.07 6.09 29.02
CA GLN A 199 6.14 4.98 29.29
C GLN A 199 4.88 5.07 28.46
N TRP A 200 4.37 6.29 28.18
CA TRP A 200 3.20 6.48 27.31
C TRP A 200 3.46 6.06 25.88
N TYR A 201 4.71 6.24 25.41
CA TYR A 201 5.09 5.80 24.07
C TYR A 201 5.15 4.29 23.91
N ILE A 202 5.33 3.53 24.96
CA ILE A 202 5.17 2.06 24.92
C ILE A 202 3.72 1.71 24.57
N TYR A 203 2.74 2.35 25.20
CA TYR A 203 1.34 2.09 24.89
C TYR A 203 0.99 2.52 23.45
N ILE A 204 1.47 3.68 23.01
CA ILE A 204 1.30 4.14 21.63
C ILE A 204 1.89 3.11 20.66
N LEU A 205 3.11 2.65 20.87
CA LEU A 205 3.76 1.64 20.03
C LEU A 205 2.99 0.31 19.97
N ILE A 206 2.44 -0.14 21.10
CA ILE A 206 1.62 -1.36 21.12
C ILE A 206 0.40 -1.17 20.21
N VAL A 207 -0.29 -0.05 20.34
CA VAL A 207 -1.48 0.25 19.49
C VAL A 207 -1.09 0.36 18.02
N GLU A 208 0.02 1.03 17.70
CA GLU A 208 0.52 1.16 16.32
C GLU A 208 0.90 -0.19 15.71
N ILE A 209 1.57 -1.06 16.46
CA ILE A 209 1.94 -2.41 16.00
C ILE A 209 0.68 -3.24 15.72
N ILE A 210 -0.31 -3.20 16.61
CA ILE A 210 -1.60 -3.89 16.38
C ILE A 210 -2.27 -3.34 15.12
N ALA A 211 -2.33 -2.02 14.97
CA ALA A 211 -2.89 -1.37 13.78
C ALA A 211 -2.14 -1.76 12.50
N LEU A 212 -0.81 -1.82 12.53
CA LEU A 212 0.01 -2.28 11.40
C LEU A 212 -0.32 -3.70 10.98
N LEU A 213 -0.46 -4.63 11.93
CA LEU A 213 -0.84 -6.02 11.65
C LEU A 213 -2.23 -6.12 11.01
N LEU A 214 -3.20 -5.38 11.55
CA LEU A 214 -4.56 -5.36 11.02
C LEU A 214 -4.61 -4.77 9.59
N ILE A 215 -3.89 -3.67 9.35
CA ILE A 215 -3.86 -3.03 8.03
C ILE A 215 -3.06 -3.87 7.03
N ALA A 216 -1.98 -4.54 7.44
CA ALA A 216 -1.28 -5.51 6.59
C ALA A 216 -2.22 -6.65 6.14
N PHE A 217 -3.03 -7.17 7.06
CA PHE A 217 -4.03 -8.20 6.75
C PHE A 217 -5.11 -7.68 5.80
N MET A 218 -5.63 -6.46 6.03
CA MET A 218 -6.58 -5.81 5.13
C MET A 218 -5.99 -5.62 3.73
N ALA A 219 -4.77 -5.10 3.62
CA ALA A 219 -4.09 -4.90 2.34
C ALA A 219 -3.86 -6.21 1.59
N TYR A 220 -3.56 -7.31 2.31
CA TYR A 220 -3.47 -8.64 1.72
C TYR A 220 -4.81 -9.07 1.12
N ARG A 221 -5.90 -8.97 1.88
CA ARG A 221 -7.25 -9.34 1.41
C ARG A 221 -7.68 -8.52 0.21
N GLU A 222 -7.58 -7.19 0.30
CA GLU A 222 -7.94 -6.30 -0.81
C GLU A 222 -7.09 -6.58 -2.07
N GLY A 223 -5.81 -6.91 -1.90
CA GLY A 223 -4.93 -7.29 -3.01
C GLY A 223 -5.34 -8.60 -3.69
N VAL A 224 -5.76 -9.61 -2.91
CA VAL A 224 -6.26 -10.89 -3.44
C VAL A 224 -7.62 -10.69 -4.12
N ASP A 225 -8.54 -9.96 -3.48
CA ASP A 225 -9.87 -9.68 -4.03
C ASP A 225 -9.78 -8.89 -5.35
N TYR A 226 -8.89 -7.91 -5.40
CA TYR A 226 -8.58 -7.20 -6.66
C TYR A 226 -8.08 -8.15 -7.75
N ALA A 227 -7.14 -9.04 -7.41
CA ALA A 227 -6.58 -9.97 -8.37
C ALA A 227 -7.60 -11.02 -8.84
N ILE A 228 -8.47 -11.52 -7.96
CA ILE A 228 -9.57 -12.42 -8.34
C ILE A 228 -10.51 -11.71 -9.31
N ARG A 229 -10.95 -10.50 -8.97
CA ARG A 229 -11.87 -9.74 -9.83
C ARG A 229 -11.25 -9.40 -11.18
N LEU A 230 -9.96 -9.10 -11.23
CA LEU A 230 -9.24 -8.83 -12.48
C LEU A 230 -9.40 -9.98 -13.48
N TYR A 231 -9.20 -11.21 -13.03
CA TYR A 231 -9.30 -12.39 -13.88
C TYR A 231 -10.74 -12.79 -14.18
N ASP A 232 -11.68 -12.54 -13.28
CA ASP A 232 -13.10 -12.79 -13.54
C ASP A 232 -13.62 -11.87 -14.63
N VAL A 233 -13.36 -10.58 -14.50
CA VAL A 233 -13.70 -9.60 -15.55
C VAL A 233 -13.05 -9.95 -16.87
N TYR A 234 -11.76 -10.34 -16.85
CA TYR A 234 -11.08 -10.75 -18.08
C TYR A 234 -11.73 -11.95 -18.78
N LEU A 235 -12.25 -12.91 -18.03
CA LEU A 235 -12.96 -14.08 -18.61
C LEU A 235 -14.35 -13.74 -19.13
N GLU A 236 -14.97 -12.66 -18.63
CA GLU A 236 -16.27 -12.16 -19.09
C GLU A 236 -16.17 -11.41 -20.44
N TYR A 237 -15.03 -10.78 -20.74
CA TYR A 237 -14.73 -10.10 -22.02
C TYR A 237 -14.36 -11.10 -23.12
#